data_c4c1377fda299050440ebbe0fe56cd00
#
_entry.id   c4c1377fda299050440ebbe0fe56cd00
#
_cell.length_a   1.000
_cell.length_b   1.000
_cell.length_c   1.000
_cell.angle_alpha   90.00
_cell.angle_beta   90.00
_cell.angle_gamma   90.00
#
_symmetry.space_group_name_H-M   'P 1'
#
loop_
_entity.id
_entity.type
_entity.pdbx_description
1 polymer ?
#
loop_
_entity_poly.entity_id
_entity_poly.type
_entity_poly.pdbx_seq_one_letter_code
_entity_poly.pdbx_strand_id
1 'polypeptide(L)'
;METNSEPNSGGTELSTTANKIAESHAPRRPALVFMRGELLAVPIPLERSEVTLGRALDADVRINDSEASRLHARIRTEQDETTGETRYRLIDLGSTNGTLLNGKPIEEAFLTDGDKFVIGDHLIRFEMLDEIDREFQQQIHRLLVHDDLTGLLTSKSFFSELRREAARAEADNKPFCVLMMDLDHFKEVNDTYGHLAGSETLEEMGTVIKSSLRAGDVAARFGGEEFAAFLLDADYAQGLVAAERVRAAIEAHEFPAVRRGSTEEPRTHRMTISIGVASFPNDASDPIQLVEKADSALYRAKRSGRNRVCAYTPGTKPPRKLVRPRS
;
A
#
# COMPACT_ATOMS: atom_id res chain seq x y z
N MET A 1 -37.09 29.04 -50.31
CA MET A 1 -35.84 29.20 -49.55
C MET A 1 -36.05 28.53 -48.21
N GLU A 2 -35.76 27.25 -48.17
CA GLU A 2 -35.88 26.40 -46.97
C GLU A 2 -34.56 26.40 -46.24
N THR A 3 -34.59 26.81 -44.98
CA THR A 3 -33.45 26.74 -44.09
C THR A 3 -33.50 25.43 -43.28
N ASN A 4 -32.64 24.49 -43.63
CA ASN A 4 -32.39 23.28 -42.86
C ASN A 4 -31.58 23.67 -41.59
N SER A 5 -32.15 23.42 -40.42
CA SER A 5 -31.46 23.42 -39.15
C SER A 5 -31.12 21.96 -38.77
N GLU A 6 -29.87 21.64 -38.69
CA GLU A 6 -29.36 20.36 -38.17
C GLU A 6 -29.60 20.23 -36.66
N PRO A 7 -29.93 19.04 -36.14
CA PRO A 7 -30.05 18.83 -34.70
C PRO A 7 -28.72 18.53 -34.04
N ASN A 8 -28.53 19.20 -32.92
CA ASN A 8 -27.44 19.19 -31.95
C ASN A 8 -27.13 17.78 -31.41
N SER A 9 -25.89 17.32 -31.55
CA SER A 9 -25.37 16.04 -31.09
C SER A 9 -24.91 16.08 -29.62
N GLY A 10 -25.82 16.36 -28.69
CA GLY A 10 -25.56 16.38 -27.24
C GLY A 10 -26.01 15.11 -26.47
N GLY A 11 -26.34 14.01 -27.16
CA GLY A 11 -27.07 12.89 -26.55
C GLY A 11 -26.22 11.69 -26.09
N THR A 12 -24.89 11.64 -26.38
CA THR A 12 -24.17 10.36 -26.29
C THR A 12 -23.45 10.08 -24.96
N GLU A 13 -23.13 11.11 -24.17
CA GLU A 13 -22.42 10.90 -22.88
C GLU A 13 -23.36 10.62 -21.70
N LEU A 14 -24.56 11.16 -21.69
CA LEU A 14 -25.55 10.87 -20.65
C LEU A 14 -26.14 9.46 -20.75
N SER A 15 -26.14 8.85 -21.94
CA SER A 15 -26.65 7.50 -22.14
C SER A 15 -25.75 6.40 -21.57
N THR A 16 -24.44 6.63 -21.51
CA THR A 16 -23.46 5.64 -21.00
C THR A 16 -23.52 5.55 -19.46
N THR A 17 -23.71 6.66 -18.78
CA THR A 17 -23.85 6.69 -17.31
C THR A 17 -25.23 6.18 -16.86
N ALA A 18 -26.30 6.52 -17.59
CA ALA A 18 -27.64 6.01 -17.32
C ALA A 18 -27.76 4.50 -17.58
N ASN A 19 -27.09 3.96 -18.61
CA ASN A 19 -27.02 2.52 -18.84
C ASN A 19 -26.19 1.79 -17.76
N LYS A 20 -25.10 2.36 -17.27
CA LYS A 20 -24.38 1.81 -16.14
C LYS A 20 -25.20 1.78 -14.84
N ILE A 21 -26.05 2.77 -14.61
CA ILE A 21 -26.96 2.80 -13.45
C ILE A 21 -28.12 1.80 -13.63
N ALA A 22 -28.60 1.57 -14.86
CA ALA A 22 -29.63 0.56 -15.14
C ALA A 22 -29.09 -0.88 -15.09
N GLU A 23 -27.79 -1.10 -15.27
CA GLU A 23 -27.11 -2.37 -15.05
C GLU A 23 -26.87 -2.70 -13.56
N SER A 24 -27.28 -1.82 -12.63
CA SER A 24 -27.20 -2.05 -11.18
C SER A 24 -28.13 -3.15 -10.64
N HIS A 25 -28.65 -4.02 -11.52
CA HIS A 25 -29.27 -5.31 -11.18
C HIS A 25 -28.23 -6.46 -11.23
N ALA A 26 -26.95 -6.14 -11.32
CA ALA A 26 -25.90 -7.13 -11.17
C ALA A 26 -26.00 -7.79 -9.78
N PRO A 27 -25.84 -9.13 -9.68
CA PRO A 27 -26.00 -9.83 -8.43
C PRO A 27 -24.98 -9.28 -7.41
N ARG A 28 -25.50 -8.76 -6.30
CA ARG A 28 -24.67 -8.33 -5.18
C ARG A 28 -23.95 -9.53 -4.58
N ARG A 29 -22.67 -9.36 -4.28
CA ARG A 29 -21.83 -10.40 -3.69
C ARG A 29 -21.34 -10.00 -2.31
N PRO A 30 -21.25 -10.94 -1.36
CA PRO A 30 -20.81 -10.65 -0.02
C PRO A 30 -19.33 -10.30 0.00
N ALA A 31 -18.99 -9.28 0.77
CA ALA A 31 -17.62 -8.86 1.02
C ALA A 31 -17.43 -8.36 2.44
N LEU A 32 -16.20 -8.43 2.93
CA LEU A 32 -15.75 -7.77 4.14
C LEU A 32 -14.99 -6.51 3.78
N VAL A 33 -15.38 -5.39 4.35
CA VAL A 33 -14.70 -4.10 4.15
C VAL A 33 -14.12 -3.66 5.49
N PHE A 34 -12.81 -3.56 5.54
CA PHE A 34 -12.11 -3.08 6.72
C PHE A 34 -12.24 -1.56 6.83
N MET A 35 -12.87 -1.10 7.91
CA MET A 35 -13.07 0.32 8.20
C MET A 35 -11.98 0.89 9.11
N ARG A 36 -11.26 0.02 9.81
CA ARG A 36 -10.11 0.36 10.67
C ARG A 36 -9.13 -0.81 10.66
N GLY A 37 -7.82 -0.50 10.68
CA GLY A 37 -6.74 -1.50 10.70
C GLY A 37 -5.89 -1.43 9.44
N GLU A 38 -5.07 -2.46 9.24
CA GLU A 38 -4.09 -2.52 8.14
C GLU A 38 -4.74 -2.71 6.75
N LEU A 39 -5.87 -3.41 6.69
CA LEU A 39 -6.59 -3.71 5.44
C LEU A 39 -7.66 -2.66 5.10
N LEU A 40 -7.47 -1.41 5.53
CA LEU A 40 -8.45 -0.33 5.36
C LEU A 40 -8.96 -0.23 3.90
N ALA A 41 -10.28 -0.24 3.76
CA ALA A 41 -11.02 -0.15 2.49
C ALA A 41 -10.76 -1.28 1.47
N VAL A 42 -10.08 -2.37 1.83
CA VAL A 42 -9.98 -3.56 0.98
C VAL A 42 -11.29 -4.33 1.03
N PRO A 43 -12.02 -4.48 -0.08
CA PRO A 43 -13.13 -5.41 -0.12
C PRO A 43 -12.59 -6.84 -0.29
N ILE A 44 -12.76 -7.67 0.73
CA ILE A 44 -12.40 -9.08 0.70
C ILE A 44 -13.64 -9.88 0.34
N PRO A 45 -13.74 -10.45 -0.85
CA PRO A 45 -14.92 -11.21 -1.26
C PRO A 45 -15.04 -12.53 -0.47
N LEU A 46 -16.25 -12.87 -0.07
CA LEU A 46 -16.56 -14.15 0.57
C LEU A 46 -16.98 -15.17 -0.50
N GLU A 47 -16.00 -15.73 -1.22
CA GLU A 47 -16.23 -16.68 -2.33
C GLU A 47 -16.30 -18.14 -1.87
N ARG A 48 -15.81 -18.42 -0.64
CA ARG A 48 -15.81 -19.77 -0.07
C ARG A 48 -16.99 -19.96 0.88
N SER A 49 -17.42 -21.20 1.03
CA SER A 49 -18.47 -21.58 2.00
C SER A 49 -18.06 -21.32 3.45
N GLU A 50 -16.76 -21.31 3.74
CA GLU A 50 -16.19 -20.93 5.02
C GLU A 50 -14.97 -20.02 4.80
N VAL A 51 -14.89 -18.95 5.61
CA VAL A 51 -13.76 -18.02 5.65
C VAL A 51 -13.37 -17.80 7.10
N THR A 52 -12.11 -18.10 7.42
CA THR A 52 -11.54 -17.93 8.77
C THR A 52 -10.83 -16.59 8.89
N LEU A 53 -11.02 -15.91 10.04
CA LEU A 53 -10.38 -14.65 10.37
C LEU A 53 -9.50 -14.84 11.62
N GLY A 54 -8.29 -14.30 11.59
CA GLY A 54 -7.41 -14.40 12.76
C GLY A 54 -5.98 -14.00 12.48
N ARG A 55 -5.15 -14.08 13.52
CA ARG A 55 -3.73 -13.67 13.45
C ARG A 55 -2.82 -14.72 12.80
N ALA A 56 -3.25 -15.97 12.73
CA ALA A 56 -2.44 -17.06 12.19
C ALA A 56 -2.14 -16.87 10.69
N LEU A 57 -1.01 -17.40 10.23
CA LEU A 57 -0.60 -17.33 8.83
C LEU A 57 -1.53 -18.14 7.90
N ASP A 58 -2.18 -19.14 8.43
CA ASP A 58 -3.11 -20.04 7.76
C ASP A 58 -4.59 -19.59 7.85
N ALA A 59 -4.88 -18.44 8.48
CA ALA A 59 -6.20 -17.84 8.40
C ALA A 59 -6.46 -17.29 6.98
N ASP A 60 -7.66 -17.50 6.44
CA ASP A 60 -8.04 -17.00 5.11
C ASP A 60 -7.97 -15.46 5.04
N VAL A 61 -8.40 -14.78 6.10
CA VAL A 61 -8.26 -13.34 6.31
C VAL A 61 -7.35 -13.11 7.51
N ARG A 62 -6.10 -12.78 7.24
CA ARG A 62 -5.14 -12.54 8.30
C ARG A 62 -5.34 -11.16 8.92
N ILE A 63 -5.52 -11.13 10.24
CA ILE A 63 -5.58 -9.92 11.07
C ILE A 63 -4.29 -9.83 11.87
N ASN A 64 -3.37 -8.96 11.47
CA ASN A 64 -2.07 -8.80 12.12
C ASN A 64 -2.19 -7.91 13.36
N ASP A 65 -2.83 -8.46 14.39
CA ASP A 65 -3.13 -7.78 15.65
C ASP A 65 -2.91 -8.74 16.82
N SER A 66 -2.17 -8.29 17.84
CA SER A 66 -1.92 -9.07 19.05
C SER A 66 -3.18 -9.38 19.84
N GLU A 67 -4.20 -8.53 19.75
CA GLU A 67 -5.50 -8.70 20.39
C GLU A 67 -6.41 -9.71 19.65
N ALA A 68 -6.07 -10.06 18.39
CA ALA A 68 -6.74 -11.11 17.66
C ALA A 68 -6.16 -12.49 18.01
N SER A 69 -7.02 -13.48 18.25
CA SER A 69 -6.62 -14.89 18.43
C SER A 69 -6.06 -15.46 17.13
N ARG A 70 -5.29 -16.55 17.19
CA ARG A 70 -4.71 -17.22 16.01
C ARG A 70 -5.79 -17.57 14.99
N LEU A 71 -6.83 -18.28 15.39
CA LEU A 71 -8.11 -18.41 14.71
C LEU A 71 -9.13 -17.73 15.62
N HIS A 72 -9.68 -16.60 15.19
CA HIS A 72 -10.51 -15.75 16.05
C HIS A 72 -11.99 -15.97 15.76
N ALA A 73 -12.37 -15.83 14.51
CA ALA A 73 -13.73 -15.99 14.06
C ALA A 73 -13.81 -16.72 12.72
N ARG A 74 -15.00 -17.15 12.37
CA ARG A 74 -15.32 -17.79 11.10
C ARG A 74 -16.60 -17.20 10.54
N ILE A 75 -16.64 -17.00 9.25
CA ILE A 75 -17.88 -16.72 8.51
C ILE A 75 -18.21 -17.94 7.70
N ARG A 76 -19.43 -18.46 7.89
CA ARG A 76 -19.98 -19.60 7.15
C ARG A 76 -21.12 -19.14 6.27
N THR A 77 -21.11 -19.55 5.01
CA THR A 77 -22.23 -19.39 4.08
C THR A 77 -23.17 -20.56 4.21
N GLU A 78 -24.44 -20.31 4.51
CA GLU A 78 -25.47 -21.32 4.70
C GLU A 78 -26.66 -21.02 3.77
N GLN A 79 -27.35 -22.06 3.35
CA GLN A 79 -28.63 -21.90 2.66
C GLN A 79 -29.77 -22.12 3.65
N ASP A 80 -30.71 -21.19 3.70
CA ASP A 80 -31.93 -21.39 4.47
C ASP A 80 -32.78 -22.44 3.78
N GLU A 81 -33.04 -23.56 4.50
CA GLU A 81 -33.78 -24.71 3.93
C GLU A 81 -35.23 -24.36 3.55
N THR A 82 -35.79 -23.30 4.14
CA THR A 82 -37.20 -22.94 3.95
C THR A 82 -37.36 -21.92 2.79
N THR A 83 -36.47 -20.94 2.72
CA THR A 83 -36.57 -19.86 1.74
C THR A 83 -35.64 -20.03 0.54
N GLY A 84 -34.61 -20.89 0.68
CA GLY A 84 -33.53 -21.04 -0.30
C GLY A 84 -32.56 -19.84 -0.35
N GLU A 85 -32.72 -18.89 0.57
CA GLU A 85 -31.86 -17.70 0.64
C GLU A 85 -30.50 -18.04 1.22
N THR A 86 -29.47 -17.41 0.68
CA THR A 86 -28.10 -17.52 1.22
C THR A 86 -27.94 -16.61 2.43
N ARG A 87 -27.50 -17.17 3.54
CA ARG A 87 -27.21 -16.47 4.80
C ARG A 87 -25.76 -16.60 5.18
N TYR A 88 -25.28 -15.65 5.92
CA TYR A 88 -23.89 -15.57 6.37
C TYR A 88 -23.87 -15.57 7.89
N ARG A 89 -23.22 -16.58 8.50
CA ARG A 89 -23.13 -16.73 9.95
C ARG A 89 -21.73 -16.39 10.40
N LEU A 90 -21.57 -15.38 11.26
CA LEU A 90 -20.34 -15.07 11.98
C LEU A 90 -20.31 -15.86 13.28
N ILE A 91 -19.20 -16.58 13.52
CA ILE A 91 -19.01 -17.48 14.66
C ILE A 91 -17.69 -17.11 15.33
N ASP A 92 -17.71 -16.78 16.62
CA ASP A 92 -16.50 -16.68 17.44
C ASP A 92 -15.96 -18.09 17.73
N LEU A 93 -14.67 -18.29 17.52
CA LEU A 93 -14.01 -19.59 17.69
C LEU A 93 -13.43 -19.79 19.11
N GLY A 94 -14.03 -19.19 20.12
CA GLY A 94 -13.52 -19.19 21.48
C GLY A 94 -12.32 -18.25 21.61
N SER A 95 -12.41 -17.09 20.98
CA SER A 95 -11.34 -16.10 20.98
C SER A 95 -11.08 -15.54 22.39
N THR A 96 -9.86 -15.06 22.63
CA THR A 96 -9.46 -14.54 23.95
C THR A 96 -10.21 -13.27 24.33
N ASN A 97 -10.41 -12.36 23.37
CA ASN A 97 -11.02 -11.05 23.61
C ASN A 97 -12.46 -10.95 23.11
N GLY A 98 -12.98 -12.01 22.48
CA GLY A 98 -14.33 -12.05 21.94
C GLY A 98 -14.52 -11.27 20.65
N THR A 99 -15.62 -11.55 19.96
CA THR A 99 -16.08 -10.86 18.77
C THR A 99 -17.28 -9.98 19.13
N LEU A 100 -17.26 -8.70 18.74
CA LEU A 100 -18.39 -7.79 18.91
C LEU A 100 -19.11 -7.61 17.59
N LEU A 101 -20.43 -7.82 17.55
CA LEU A 101 -21.28 -7.47 16.40
C LEU A 101 -22.17 -6.28 16.79
N ASN A 102 -22.04 -5.16 16.03
CA ASN A 102 -22.77 -3.93 16.30
C ASN A 102 -22.65 -3.44 17.76
N GLY A 103 -21.45 -3.62 18.35
CA GLY A 103 -21.14 -3.24 19.72
C GLY A 103 -21.59 -4.24 20.80
N LYS A 104 -22.15 -5.40 20.44
CA LYS A 104 -22.56 -6.45 21.38
C LYS A 104 -21.69 -7.70 21.22
N PRO A 105 -21.24 -8.33 22.31
CA PRO A 105 -20.50 -9.58 22.23
C PRO A 105 -21.39 -10.70 21.68
N ILE A 106 -20.81 -11.56 20.86
CA ILE A 106 -21.50 -12.71 20.27
C ILE A 106 -20.65 -13.98 20.40
N GLU A 107 -21.33 -15.12 20.48
CA GLU A 107 -20.74 -16.43 20.19
C GLU A 107 -20.99 -16.78 18.72
N GLU A 108 -22.21 -16.56 18.24
CA GLU A 108 -22.58 -16.66 16.83
C GLU A 108 -23.75 -15.71 16.50
N ALA A 109 -23.79 -15.21 15.26
CA ALA A 109 -24.90 -14.42 14.76
C ALA A 109 -24.96 -14.44 13.23
N PHE A 110 -26.14 -14.25 12.66
CA PHE A 110 -26.29 -13.99 11.23
C PHE A 110 -25.90 -12.54 10.91
N LEU A 111 -25.17 -12.38 9.82
CA LEU A 111 -24.80 -11.07 9.27
C LEU A 111 -25.86 -10.61 8.27
N THR A 112 -26.16 -9.33 8.34
CA THR A 112 -26.96 -8.59 7.38
C THR A 112 -26.13 -7.48 6.74
N ASP A 113 -26.53 -7.02 5.56
CA ASP A 113 -25.85 -5.94 4.84
C ASP A 113 -25.71 -4.69 5.73
N GLY A 114 -24.48 -4.17 5.85
CA GLY A 114 -24.13 -3.04 6.70
C GLY A 114 -23.71 -3.38 8.14
N ASP A 115 -23.82 -4.64 8.57
CA ASP A 115 -23.39 -5.06 9.91
C ASP A 115 -21.90 -4.82 10.13
N LYS A 116 -21.56 -4.37 11.35
CA LYS A 116 -20.18 -4.07 11.75
C LYS A 116 -19.77 -4.97 12.89
N PHE A 117 -18.62 -5.62 12.73
CA PHE A 117 -18.05 -6.43 13.80
C PHE A 117 -16.59 -6.03 14.09
N VAL A 118 -16.14 -6.32 15.31
CA VAL A 118 -14.82 -5.98 15.81
C VAL A 118 -14.08 -7.24 16.20
N ILE A 119 -12.84 -7.33 15.73
CA ILE A 119 -11.86 -8.35 16.09
C ILE A 119 -10.55 -7.63 16.46
N GLY A 120 -10.14 -7.67 17.73
CA GLY A 120 -9.04 -6.86 18.22
C GLY A 120 -9.31 -5.38 17.98
N ASP A 121 -8.36 -4.65 17.40
CA ASP A 121 -8.50 -3.24 17.01
C ASP A 121 -9.13 -3.02 15.62
N HIS A 122 -9.52 -4.10 14.93
CA HIS A 122 -10.06 -4.03 13.58
C HIS A 122 -11.58 -3.92 13.58
N LEU A 123 -12.10 -2.88 12.94
CA LEU A 123 -13.52 -2.70 12.65
C LEU A 123 -13.77 -3.15 11.20
N ILE A 124 -14.62 -4.15 11.04
CA ILE A 124 -14.94 -4.79 9.77
C ILE A 124 -16.43 -4.63 9.51
N ARG A 125 -16.81 -4.27 8.30
CA ARG A 125 -18.19 -4.18 7.85
C ARG A 125 -18.48 -5.30 6.86
N PHE A 126 -19.57 -6.01 7.06
CA PHE A 126 -20.12 -6.95 6.08
C PHE A 126 -21.00 -6.18 5.10
N GLU A 127 -20.78 -6.34 3.81
CA GLU A 127 -21.50 -5.65 2.75
C GLU A 127 -21.87 -6.58 1.60
N MET A 128 -23.02 -6.31 1.01
CA MET A 128 -23.43 -6.91 -0.26
C MET A 128 -23.10 -5.91 -1.37
N LEU A 129 -21.96 -6.08 -2.04
CA LEU A 129 -21.42 -5.17 -3.04
C LEU A 129 -21.82 -5.61 -4.45
N ASP A 130 -22.30 -4.70 -5.27
CA ASP A 130 -22.33 -4.87 -6.72
C ASP A 130 -20.96 -4.57 -7.35
N GLU A 131 -20.87 -4.66 -8.67
CA GLU A 131 -19.59 -4.46 -9.36
C GLU A 131 -19.11 -3.00 -9.26
N ILE A 132 -20.04 -2.03 -9.27
CA ILE A 132 -19.72 -0.60 -9.18
C ILE A 132 -19.20 -0.27 -7.78
N ASP A 133 -19.88 -0.76 -6.74
CA ASP A 133 -19.46 -0.58 -5.35
C ASP A 133 -18.08 -1.20 -5.12
N ARG A 134 -17.81 -2.37 -5.72
CA ARG A 134 -16.54 -3.07 -5.62
C ARG A 134 -15.41 -2.29 -6.30
N GLU A 135 -15.64 -1.80 -7.53
CA GLU A 135 -14.69 -0.95 -8.23
C GLU A 135 -14.39 0.33 -7.44
N PHE A 136 -15.42 0.96 -6.87
CA PHE A 136 -15.27 2.15 -6.04
C PHE A 136 -14.45 1.88 -4.79
N GLN A 137 -14.73 0.79 -4.05
CA GLN A 137 -13.94 0.39 -2.88
C GLN A 137 -12.48 0.08 -3.24
N GLN A 138 -12.25 -0.59 -4.37
CA GLN A 138 -10.89 -0.85 -4.86
C GLN A 138 -10.16 0.45 -5.22
N GLN A 139 -10.86 1.42 -5.79
CA GLN A 139 -10.28 2.72 -6.11
C GLN A 139 -9.92 3.50 -4.85
N ILE A 140 -10.82 3.53 -3.85
CA ILE A 140 -10.52 4.12 -2.53
C ILE A 140 -9.29 3.43 -1.91
N HIS A 141 -9.24 2.10 -1.95
CA HIS A 141 -8.10 1.37 -1.42
C HIS A 141 -6.80 1.78 -2.12
N ARG A 142 -6.79 1.87 -3.46
CA ARG A 142 -5.60 2.34 -4.21
C ARG A 142 -5.14 3.71 -3.73
N LEU A 143 -6.06 4.67 -3.57
CA LEU A 143 -5.78 6.02 -3.08
C LEU A 143 -5.21 6.04 -1.65
N LEU A 144 -5.61 5.09 -0.80
CA LEU A 144 -5.11 4.99 0.57
C LEU A 144 -3.75 4.29 0.67
N VAL A 145 -3.47 3.38 -0.24
CA VAL A 145 -2.28 2.50 -0.21
C VAL A 145 -1.13 3.07 -1.01
N HIS A 146 -1.43 3.70 -2.13
CA HIS A 146 -0.42 4.23 -3.04
C HIS A 146 -0.35 5.76 -2.98
N ASP A 147 0.83 6.29 -3.20
CA ASP A 147 1.08 7.71 -3.45
C ASP A 147 0.63 8.05 -4.87
N ASP A 148 -0.31 9.01 -5.00
CA ASP A 148 -0.96 9.34 -6.27
C ASP A 148 0.01 9.85 -7.33
N LEU A 149 1.13 10.45 -6.92
CA LEU A 149 2.10 11.01 -7.85
C LEU A 149 3.04 9.95 -8.40
N THR A 150 3.56 9.07 -7.54
CA THR A 150 4.61 8.12 -7.91
C THR A 150 4.10 6.70 -8.18
N GLY A 151 2.87 6.40 -7.78
CA GLY A 151 2.29 5.06 -7.86
C GLY A 151 2.96 4.03 -6.94
N LEU A 152 3.91 4.44 -6.11
CA LEU A 152 4.54 3.62 -5.07
C LEU A 152 3.65 3.54 -3.83
N LEU A 153 3.96 2.69 -2.87
CA LEU A 153 3.22 2.66 -1.61
C LEU A 153 3.36 4.00 -0.85
N THR A 154 2.35 4.33 -0.07
CA THR A 154 2.49 5.37 0.96
C THR A 154 3.37 4.86 2.10
N SER A 155 3.95 5.76 2.91
CA SER A 155 4.74 5.39 4.09
C SER A 155 3.95 4.52 5.06
N LYS A 156 2.65 4.78 5.25
CA LYS A 156 1.78 3.98 6.12
C LYS A 156 1.66 2.54 5.61
N SER A 157 1.41 2.37 4.34
CA SER A 157 1.29 1.05 3.70
C SER A 157 2.61 0.30 3.71
N PHE A 158 3.72 1.01 3.50
CA PHE A 158 5.06 0.44 3.61
C PHE A 158 5.32 -0.18 4.99
N PHE A 159 5.01 0.52 6.08
CA PHE A 159 5.20 -0.02 7.43
C PHE A 159 4.30 -1.22 7.73
N SER A 160 3.08 -1.23 7.19
CA SER A 160 2.17 -2.37 7.30
C SER A 160 2.75 -3.61 6.61
N GLU A 161 3.15 -3.46 5.35
CA GLU A 161 3.78 -4.52 4.57
C GLU A 161 5.10 -5.00 5.20
N LEU A 162 5.94 -4.06 5.67
CA LEU A 162 7.22 -4.37 6.30
C LEU A 162 7.05 -5.23 7.55
N ARG A 163 6.07 -4.93 8.41
CA ARG A 163 5.78 -5.76 9.60
C ARG A 163 5.31 -7.16 9.22
N ARG A 164 4.47 -7.27 8.20
CA ARG A 164 3.98 -8.56 7.70
C ARG A 164 5.13 -9.42 7.18
N GLU A 165 5.97 -8.85 6.33
CA GLU A 165 7.09 -9.57 5.74
C GLU A 165 8.20 -9.86 6.75
N ALA A 166 8.43 -8.99 7.73
CA ALA A 166 9.36 -9.25 8.83
C ALA A 166 8.93 -10.48 9.67
N ALA A 167 7.65 -10.57 10.01
CA ALA A 167 7.12 -11.73 10.73
C ALA A 167 7.25 -13.03 9.92
N ARG A 168 7.06 -12.96 8.59
CA ARG A 168 7.28 -14.09 7.70
C ARG A 168 8.75 -14.47 7.58
N ALA A 169 9.62 -13.48 7.38
CA ALA A 169 11.07 -13.68 7.28
C ALA A 169 11.66 -14.32 8.55
N GLU A 170 11.15 -13.88 9.73
CA GLU A 170 11.53 -14.50 11.02
C GLU A 170 11.09 -15.97 11.09
N ALA A 171 9.84 -16.27 10.71
CA ALA A 171 9.30 -17.63 10.71
C ALA A 171 10.05 -18.56 9.74
N ASP A 172 10.43 -18.07 8.58
CA ASP A 172 11.13 -18.81 7.52
C ASP A 172 12.66 -18.77 7.68
N ASN A 173 13.19 -18.03 8.67
CA ASN A 173 14.61 -17.75 8.89
C ASN A 173 15.30 -17.18 7.63
N LYS A 174 14.64 -16.23 6.95
CA LYS A 174 15.13 -15.59 5.74
C LYS A 174 15.57 -14.15 5.99
N PRO A 175 16.66 -13.68 5.39
CA PRO A 175 17.08 -12.30 5.50
C PRO A 175 16.24 -11.40 4.59
N PHE A 176 16.16 -10.11 4.94
CA PHE A 176 15.72 -9.05 4.03
C PHE A 176 16.49 -7.76 4.30
N CYS A 177 16.47 -6.83 3.35
CA CYS A 177 17.11 -5.53 3.49
C CYS A 177 16.09 -4.40 3.39
N VAL A 178 16.32 -3.33 4.16
CA VAL A 178 15.60 -2.05 4.04
C VAL A 178 16.54 -1.01 3.43
N LEU A 179 16.03 -0.29 2.46
CA LEU A 179 16.68 0.85 1.83
C LEU A 179 15.91 2.12 2.22
N MET A 180 16.62 3.13 2.72
CA MET A 180 16.13 4.50 2.83
C MET A 180 16.85 5.37 1.80
N MET A 181 16.10 6.14 1.04
CA MET A 181 16.57 6.87 -0.13
C MET A 181 16.08 8.31 -0.10
N ASP A 182 16.89 9.23 -0.60
CA ASP A 182 16.51 10.64 -0.65
C ASP A 182 17.23 11.30 -1.84
N LEU A 183 16.46 12.07 -2.63
CA LEU A 183 16.97 12.76 -3.81
C LEU A 183 17.97 13.84 -3.42
N ASP A 184 19.06 13.85 -4.12
CA ASP A 184 20.09 14.86 -3.88
C ASP A 184 19.72 16.16 -4.60
N HIS A 185 19.68 17.27 -3.84
CA HIS A 185 19.44 18.61 -4.38
C HIS A 185 18.08 18.82 -5.07
N PHE A 186 17.04 18.07 -4.71
CA PHE A 186 15.72 18.18 -5.34
C PHE A 186 15.12 19.60 -5.25
N LYS A 187 15.42 20.32 -4.17
CA LYS A 187 15.02 21.72 -4.05
C LYS A 187 15.54 22.59 -5.21
N GLU A 188 16.76 22.35 -5.68
CA GLU A 188 17.36 23.11 -6.80
C GLU A 188 16.58 22.87 -8.10
N VAL A 189 16.02 21.68 -8.31
CA VAL A 189 15.13 21.37 -9.44
C VAL A 189 13.86 22.21 -9.38
N ASN A 190 13.21 22.27 -8.20
CA ASN A 190 12.02 23.09 -8.01
C ASN A 190 12.33 24.59 -8.20
N ASP A 191 13.46 25.04 -7.67
CA ASP A 191 13.87 26.46 -7.78
C ASP A 191 14.24 26.83 -9.23
N THR A 192 14.76 25.89 -10.03
CA THR A 192 15.23 26.15 -11.41
C THR A 192 14.13 25.95 -12.45
N TYR A 193 13.34 24.87 -12.33
CA TYR A 193 12.37 24.43 -13.34
C TYR A 193 10.91 24.56 -12.88
N GLY A 194 10.70 24.97 -11.63
CA GLY A 194 9.37 25.12 -11.02
C GLY A 194 8.79 23.82 -10.45
N HIS A 195 7.80 23.96 -9.59
CA HIS A 195 7.17 22.83 -8.87
C HIS A 195 6.50 21.79 -9.78
N LEU A 196 6.02 22.20 -10.96
CA LEU A 196 5.41 21.27 -11.90
C LEU A 196 6.45 20.31 -12.49
N ALA A 197 7.62 20.82 -12.89
CA ALA A 197 8.73 19.99 -13.34
C ALA A 197 9.26 19.08 -12.20
N GLY A 198 9.29 19.60 -10.97
CA GLY A 198 9.61 18.79 -9.80
C GLY A 198 8.62 17.63 -9.58
N SER A 199 7.32 17.86 -9.80
CA SER A 199 6.31 16.78 -9.71
C SER A 199 6.50 15.74 -10.80
N GLU A 200 6.73 16.12 -12.05
CA GLU A 200 7.06 15.22 -13.16
C GLU A 200 8.34 14.39 -12.86
N THR A 201 9.34 15.05 -12.26
CA THR A 201 10.58 14.37 -11.81
C THR A 201 10.28 13.31 -10.76
N LEU A 202 9.40 13.57 -9.79
CA LEU A 202 9.02 12.61 -8.76
C LEU A 202 8.20 11.45 -9.34
N GLU A 203 7.30 11.71 -10.29
CA GLU A 203 6.53 10.67 -10.99
C GLU A 203 7.47 9.70 -11.71
N GLU A 204 8.39 10.24 -12.51
CA GLU A 204 9.38 9.46 -13.25
C GLU A 204 10.34 8.72 -12.31
N MET A 205 10.71 9.34 -11.18
CA MET A 205 11.53 8.73 -10.14
C MET A 205 10.87 7.46 -9.57
N GLY A 206 9.57 7.51 -9.30
CA GLY A 206 8.81 6.33 -8.87
C GLY A 206 8.91 5.18 -9.88
N THR A 207 8.82 5.51 -11.16
CA THR A 207 8.95 4.55 -12.26
C THR A 207 10.36 3.96 -12.33
N VAL A 208 11.41 4.78 -12.23
CA VAL A 208 12.80 4.33 -12.26
C VAL A 208 13.12 3.44 -11.06
N ILE A 209 12.70 3.82 -9.85
CA ILE A 209 12.89 3.00 -8.65
C ILE A 209 12.20 1.64 -8.82
N LYS A 210 10.92 1.63 -9.21
CA LYS A 210 10.13 0.41 -9.38
C LYS A 210 10.74 -0.53 -10.41
N SER A 211 11.18 -0.01 -11.56
CA SER A 211 11.80 -0.83 -12.63
C SER A 211 13.18 -1.35 -12.26
N SER A 212 13.87 -0.69 -11.32
CA SER A 212 15.18 -1.11 -10.81
C SER A 212 15.11 -2.19 -9.74
N LEU A 213 13.92 -2.49 -9.22
CA LEU A 213 13.67 -3.51 -8.21
C LEU A 213 13.17 -4.81 -8.86
N ARG A 214 13.23 -5.93 -8.12
CA ARG A 214 12.72 -7.23 -8.57
C ARG A 214 11.22 -7.32 -8.35
N ALA A 215 10.57 -8.20 -9.09
CA ALA A 215 9.20 -8.60 -8.77
C ALA A 215 9.17 -9.18 -7.35
N GLY A 216 8.32 -8.62 -6.47
CA GLY A 216 8.24 -8.98 -5.06
C GLY A 216 8.93 -8.00 -4.11
N ASP A 217 9.93 -7.23 -4.56
CA ASP A 217 10.46 -6.12 -3.77
C ASP A 217 9.41 -5.01 -3.65
N VAL A 218 9.39 -4.31 -2.54
CA VAL A 218 8.40 -3.28 -2.25
C VAL A 218 9.07 -1.92 -2.17
N ALA A 219 8.49 -0.93 -2.85
CA ALA A 219 8.94 0.46 -2.78
C ALA A 219 7.81 1.39 -2.35
N ALA A 220 8.18 2.46 -1.66
CA ALA A 220 7.27 3.48 -1.14
C ALA A 220 7.85 4.88 -1.27
N ARG A 221 6.97 5.86 -1.34
CA ARG A 221 7.31 7.26 -1.10
C ARG A 221 7.01 7.62 0.34
N PHE A 222 8.01 8.07 1.07
CA PHE A 222 7.88 8.44 2.49
C PHE A 222 7.35 9.86 2.69
N GLY A 223 7.57 10.73 1.72
CA GLY A 223 7.12 12.11 1.69
C GLY A 223 8.12 13.01 0.97
N GLY A 224 7.68 14.13 0.41
CA GLY A 224 8.57 15.05 -0.30
C GLY A 224 9.42 14.34 -1.35
N GLU A 225 10.71 14.27 -1.08
CA GLU A 225 11.78 13.70 -1.91
C GLU A 225 12.38 12.39 -1.33
N GLU A 226 11.72 11.83 -0.30
CA GLU A 226 12.18 10.63 0.41
C GLU A 226 11.44 9.38 -0.06
N PHE A 227 12.19 8.31 -0.30
CA PHE A 227 11.70 7.01 -0.74
C PHE A 227 12.25 5.91 0.16
N ALA A 228 11.57 4.78 0.18
CA ALA A 228 12.04 3.58 0.84
C ALA A 228 11.77 2.34 0.00
N ALA A 229 12.53 1.29 0.24
CA ALA A 229 12.22 -0.03 -0.28
C ALA A 229 12.59 -1.11 0.74
N PHE A 230 11.93 -2.26 0.67
CA PHE A 230 12.46 -3.46 1.30
C PHE A 230 12.57 -4.59 0.27
N LEU A 231 13.66 -5.34 0.38
CA LEU A 231 14.07 -6.36 -0.57
C LEU A 231 13.92 -7.72 0.11
N LEU A 232 13.01 -8.53 -0.41
CA LEU A 232 12.72 -9.85 0.14
C LEU A 232 13.81 -10.86 -0.20
N ASP A 233 14.05 -11.82 0.70
CA ASP A 233 15.02 -12.89 0.53
C ASP A 233 16.41 -12.36 0.08
N ALA A 234 16.80 -11.18 0.58
CA ALA A 234 18.04 -10.52 0.22
C ALA A 234 18.96 -10.42 1.43
N ASP A 235 20.13 -11.03 1.33
CA ASP A 235 21.22 -10.81 2.28
C ASP A 235 21.82 -9.40 2.11
N TYR A 236 22.73 -9.08 3.02
CA TYR A 236 23.36 -7.77 3.05
C TYR A 236 24.11 -7.40 1.75
N ALA A 237 24.81 -8.36 1.14
CA ALA A 237 25.56 -8.13 -0.10
C ALA A 237 24.58 -7.89 -1.27
N GLN A 238 23.52 -8.67 -1.35
CA GLN A 238 22.45 -8.51 -2.33
C GLN A 238 21.70 -7.17 -2.16
N GLY A 239 21.48 -6.74 -0.91
CA GLY A 239 20.92 -5.44 -0.58
C GLY A 239 21.75 -4.28 -1.12
N LEU A 240 23.08 -4.32 -0.94
CA LEU A 240 24.00 -3.32 -1.46
C LEU A 240 24.04 -3.29 -2.99
N VAL A 241 24.04 -4.46 -3.63
CA VAL A 241 24.01 -4.56 -5.10
C VAL A 241 22.70 -3.98 -5.66
N ALA A 242 21.57 -4.28 -5.04
CA ALA A 242 20.28 -3.74 -5.45
C ALA A 242 20.22 -2.21 -5.25
N ALA A 243 20.71 -1.70 -4.12
CA ALA A 243 20.78 -0.28 -3.85
C ALA A 243 21.65 0.46 -4.88
N GLU A 244 22.82 -0.10 -5.21
CA GLU A 244 23.71 0.49 -6.24
C GLU A 244 23.09 0.46 -7.63
N ARG A 245 22.31 -0.59 -7.97
CA ARG A 245 21.55 -0.65 -9.22
C ARG A 245 20.51 0.49 -9.30
N VAL A 246 19.77 0.74 -8.22
CA VAL A 246 18.81 1.86 -8.13
C VAL A 246 19.54 3.19 -8.28
N ARG A 247 20.64 3.40 -7.53
CA ARG A 247 21.44 4.62 -7.59
C ARG A 247 21.96 4.90 -9.02
N ALA A 248 22.56 3.89 -9.64
CA ALA A 248 23.13 4.01 -10.99
C ALA A 248 22.05 4.24 -12.05
N ALA A 249 20.88 3.60 -11.93
CA ALA A 249 19.77 3.81 -12.83
C ALA A 249 19.27 5.27 -12.77
N ILE A 250 19.16 5.84 -11.57
CA ILE A 250 18.73 7.22 -11.38
C ILE A 250 19.80 8.21 -11.91
N GLU A 251 21.07 7.99 -11.64
CA GLU A 251 22.17 8.83 -12.13
C GLU A 251 22.22 8.87 -13.67
N ALA A 252 21.92 7.74 -14.31
CA ALA A 252 21.93 7.62 -15.78
C ALA A 252 20.66 8.17 -16.45
N HIS A 253 19.57 8.32 -15.70
CA HIS A 253 18.26 8.71 -16.23
C HIS A 253 18.19 10.22 -16.52
N GLU A 254 17.49 10.57 -17.59
CA GLU A 254 17.19 11.95 -17.97
C GLU A 254 15.75 12.27 -17.60
N PHE A 255 15.57 13.10 -16.58
CA PHE A 255 14.28 13.51 -16.08
C PHE A 255 13.71 14.70 -16.86
N PRO A 256 12.39 14.79 -17.03
CA PRO A 256 11.78 15.92 -17.73
C PRO A 256 11.96 17.23 -16.94
N ALA A 257 12.39 18.28 -17.62
CA ALA A 257 12.54 19.64 -17.07
C ALA A 257 11.42 20.58 -17.51
N VAL A 258 10.50 20.10 -18.35
CA VAL A 258 9.36 20.86 -18.88
C VAL A 258 8.11 19.99 -18.77
N ARG A 259 7.01 20.61 -18.36
CA ARG A 259 5.72 19.92 -18.18
C ARG A 259 5.29 19.17 -19.43
N ARG A 260 4.80 17.94 -19.27
CA ARG A 260 4.13 17.17 -20.32
C ARG A 260 2.98 17.98 -20.95
N GLY A 261 2.97 18.05 -22.30
CA GLY A 261 1.99 18.84 -23.04
C GLY A 261 2.29 20.34 -23.12
N SER A 262 3.45 20.79 -22.63
CA SER A 262 3.95 22.15 -22.90
C SER A 262 4.27 22.31 -24.39
N THR A 263 4.12 23.55 -24.89
CA THR A 263 4.57 23.95 -26.24
C THR A 263 6.05 24.30 -26.28
N GLU A 264 6.73 24.30 -25.14
CA GLU A 264 8.16 24.53 -25.06
C GLU A 264 8.96 23.32 -25.57
N GLU A 265 10.18 23.58 -26.03
CA GLU A 265 11.08 22.50 -26.43
C GLU A 265 11.38 21.57 -25.27
N PRO A 266 11.40 20.22 -25.52
CA PRO A 266 11.73 19.24 -24.50
C PRO A 266 13.10 19.54 -23.88
N ARG A 267 13.12 19.69 -22.57
CA ARG A 267 14.36 19.85 -21.79
C ARG A 267 14.42 18.73 -20.77
N THR A 268 15.62 18.27 -20.50
CA THR A 268 15.88 17.25 -19.47
C THR A 268 16.90 17.75 -18.47
N HIS A 269 16.88 17.16 -17.29
CA HIS A 269 17.90 17.35 -16.27
C HIS A 269 18.31 16.00 -15.67
N ARG A 270 19.44 15.96 -14.99
CA ARG A 270 19.90 14.76 -14.27
C ARG A 270 19.82 14.97 -12.78
N MET A 271 19.56 13.89 -12.09
CA MET A 271 19.52 13.85 -10.63
C MET A 271 20.34 12.70 -10.10
N THR A 272 20.69 12.79 -8.84
CA THR A 272 21.30 11.70 -8.10
C THR A 272 20.48 11.39 -6.83
N ILE A 273 20.76 10.23 -6.24
CA ILE A 273 20.10 9.76 -5.02
C ILE A 273 21.14 9.24 -4.05
N SER A 274 20.93 9.54 -2.78
CA SER A 274 21.69 8.93 -1.69
C SER A 274 20.86 7.81 -1.07
N ILE A 275 21.50 6.68 -0.76
CA ILE A 275 20.83 5.48 -0.26
C ILE A 275 21.53 4.95 0.98
N GLY A 276 20.75 4.65 2.03
CA GLY A 276 21.16 3.93 3.22
C GLY A 276 20.58 2.53 3.25
N VAL A 277 21.38 1.54 3.63
CA VAL A 277 20.99 0.11 3.66
C VAL A 277 21.18 -0.45 5.05
N ALA A 278 20.15 -1.20 5.53
CA ALA A 278 20.23 -2.03 6.74
C ALA A 278 19.62 -3.41 6.47
N SER A 279 20.12 -4.44 7.14
CA SER A 279 19.78 -5.84 6.91
C SER A 279 19.18 -6.49 8.15
N PHE A 280 18.08 -7.21 7.96
CA PHE A 280 17.45 -8.08 8.94
C PHE A 280 18.03 -9.50 8.86
N PRO A 281 18.28 -10.19 9.97
CA PRO A 281 18.19 -9.72 11.36
C PRO A 281 19.49 -9.05 11.88
N ASN A 282 20.50 -8.89 11.04
CA ASN A 282 21.87 -8.52 11.46
C ASN A 282 21.95 -7.15 12.13
N ASP A 283 21.27 -6.14 11.59
CA ASP A 283 21.33 -4.77 12.10
C ASP A 283 20.24 -4.48 13.13
N ALA A 284 19.08 -5.10 12.98
CA ALA A 284 17.98 -5.06 13.94
C ALA A 284 17.04 -6.26 13.74
N SER A 285 16.41 -6.71 14.82
CA SER A 285 15.32 -7.71 14.79
C SER A 285 13.92 -7.07 14.72
N ASP A 286 13.80 -5.82 15.13
CA ASP A 286 12.56 -5.04 15.01
C ASP A 286 12.56 -4.28 13.67
N PRO A 287 11.49 -4.42 12.84
CA PRO A 287 11.42 -3.80 11.52
C PRO A 287 11.43 -2.26 11.56
N ILE A 288 10.90 -1.64 12.61
CA ILE A 288 10.92 -0.18 12.76
C ILE A 288 12.34 0.31 13.06
N GLN A 289 13.05 -0.40 13.95
CA GLN A 289 14.45 -0.09 14.23
C GLN A 289 15.31 -0.30 12.98
N LEU A 290 14.98 -1.28 12.14
CA LEU A 290 15.71 -1.50 10.90
C LEU A 290 15.61 -0.30 9.95
N VAL A 291 14.42 0.30 9.82
CA VAL A 291 14.23 1.55 9.06
C VAL A 291 15.07 2.69 9.66
N GLU A 292 15.13 2.84 10.99
CA GLU A 292 15.97 3.83 11.66
C GLU A 292 17.47 3.63 11.39
N LYS A 293 17.89 2.37 11.26
CA LYS A 293 19.29 2.03 10.91
C LYS A 293 19.62 2.40 9.46
N ALA A 294 18.70 2.09 8.53
CA ALA A 294 18.83 2.49 7.13
C ALA A 294 18.86 4.02 6.97
N ASP A 295 18.02 4.75 7.72
CA ASP A 295 18.01 6.23 7.73
C ASP A 295 19.36 6.80 8.27
N SER A 296 19.91 6.19 9.32
CA SER A 296 21.26 6.57 9.81
C SER A 296 22.34 6.39 8.76
N ALA A 297 22.23 5.33 7.95
CA ALA A 297 23.15 5.09 6.83
C ALA A 297 22.95 6.08 5.69
N LEU A 298 21.70 6.43 5.37
CA LEU A 298 21.34 7.47 4.40
C LEU A 298 21.93 8.83 4.79
N TYR A 299 21.79 9.22 6.06
CA TYR A 299 22.39 10.45 6.57
C TYR A 299 23.91 10.47 6.36
N ARG A 300 24.60 9.33 6.55
CA ARG A 300 26.02 9.21 6.26
C ARG A 300 26.33 9.36 4.78
N ALA A 301 25.51 8.76 3.90
CA ALA A 301 25.67 8.91 2.45
C ALA A 301 25.60 10.39 2.04
N LYS A 302 24.63 11.13 2.55
CA LYS A 302 24.47 12.57 2.30
C LYS A 302 25.67 13.39 2.81
N ARG A 303 26.17 13.10 4.00
CA ARG A 303 27.33 13.82 4.57
C ARG A 303 28.67 13.47 3.90
N SER A 304 28.79 12.32 3.31
CA SER A 304 30.02 11.85 2.65
C SER A 304 30.15 12.28 1.21
N GLY A 305 29.26 13.18 0.71
CA GLY A 305 29.34 13.75 -0.63
C GLY A 305 28.22 13.30 -1.56
N ARG A 306 27.12 12.71 -1.02
CA ARG A 306 25.92 12.31 -1.78
C ARG A 306 26.18 11.29 -2.89
N ASN A 307 25.19 11.00 -3.73
CA ASN A 307 25.23 10.09 -4.87
C ASN A 307 25.95 8.77 -4.55
N ARG A 308 25.54 8.11 -3.48
CA ARG A 308 26.18 6.89 -3.02
C ARG A 308 25.28 6.03 -2.17
N VAL A 309 25.66 4.77 -2.09
CA VAL A 309 25.10 3.80 -1.15
C VAL A 309 26.00 3.74 0.09
N CYS A 310 25.40 3.80 1.27
CA CYS A 310 26.05 3.52 2.55
C CYS A 310 25.33 2.41 3.28
N ALA A 311 26.11 1.47 3.78
CA ALA A 311 25.62 0.44 4.69
C ALA A 311 25.50 0.97 6.11
N TYR A 312 24.56 0.47 6.91
CA TYR A 312 24.54 0.79 8.33
C TYR A 312 25.85 0.35 9.00
N THR A 313 26.31 1.15 9.93
CA THR A 313 27.45 0.84 10.79
C THR A 313 27.12 1.27 12.22
N PRO A 314 27.27 0.40 13.23
CA PRO A 314 27.02 0.73 14.61
C PRO A 314 27.77 1.99 15.07
N GLY A 315 27.13 2.81 15.91
CA GLY A 315 27.71 4.05 16.43
C GLY A 315 27.38 5.33 15.66
N THR A 316 26.72 5.24 14.50
CA THR A 316 26.20 6.40 13.77
C THR A 316 24.89 6.87 14.43
N LYS A 317 24.86 8.09 14.96
CA LYS A 317 23.61 8.67 15.49
C LYS A 317 22.74 9.17 14.34
N PRO A 318 21.45 8.77 14.27
CA PRO A 318 20.53 9.32 13.28
C PRO A 318 20.27 10.81 13.57
N PRO A 319 19.96 11.62 12.54
CA PRO A 319 19.37 12.93 12.76
C PRO A 319 18.01 12.75 13.45
N ARG A 320 17.70 13.65 14.39
CA ARG A 320 16.39 13.67 15.04
C ARG A 320 15.32 14.02 13.98
N LYS A 321 14.54 13.06 13.54
CA LYS A 321 13.16 13.09 13.01
C LYS A 321 12.93 12.02 11.95
N LEU A 322 12.62 10.80 12.35
CA LEU A 322 11.66 9.99 11.60
C LEU A 322 10.27 10.41 12.11
N VAL A 323 9.41 10.81 11.19
CA VAL A 323 7.99 11.02 11.50
C VAL A 323 7.41 9.63 11.77
N ARG A 324 7.29 9.30 13.05
CA ARG A 324 6.55 8.09 13.44
C ARG A 324 5.10 8.28 12.99
N PRO A 325 4.48 7.30 12.32
CA PRO A 325 3.03 7.33 12.15
C PRO A 325 2.41 7.43 13.54
N ARG A 326 1.61 8.47 13.77
CA ARG A 326 0.82 8.59 15.01
C ARG A 326 -0.09 7.37 15.07
N SER A 327 0.04 6.64 16.15
CA SER A 327 -0.81 5.51 16.54
C SER A 327 -2.29 5.85 16.48
#